data_70c54e7a4a612a9028a853bcfdd06902
#
_entry.id   70c54e7a4a612a9028a853bcfdd06902
#
_cell.length_a   1.000
_cell.length_b   1.000
_cell.length_c   1.000
_cell.angle_alpha   90.00
_cell.angle_beta   90.00
_cell.angle_gamma   90.00
#
_symmetry.space_group_name_H-M   'P 1'
#
loop_
_entity.id
_entity.type
_entity.pdbx_description
1 polymer ?
#
loop_
_entity_poly.entity_id
_entity_poly.type
_entity_poly.pdbx_seq_one_letter_code
_entity_poly.pdbx_strand_id
1 'polypeptide(L)'
;MKFFHLSDLHIGKQLHHYNMIAEQRDILGKIVALAEREKPDAVLIAGDIYDTPVPSAEAVSVFDEFLTALNDLEPEVTVCIIAGNHDSAKRIDFASDILAKHRVMIAGMPPLTREETIRKVSFFDAYGEVCIYLLPFVKPSYVRNLNDSDITTYDEAVRLVIERENIDTAKRNILVSHQFYTAAGREPETSDSEIRMVGGIENVDTAVLEPFDYAALGHIHRKQKIGRVQNRYCGTPLQYSVSEAGDEKTVTMVELLEKGSEPHITELPLTPMRRVRKMIGHLDGILNAAAEDNCHDYVSITLTDEVEAYQPKEKLEQVYDHILEIKIDNERTRKILEFSEEEVESLDPYDAFVTFFQDMNGRAMTEDEDNVIRTVINGEKEVAE
;
A
#
# COMPACT_ATOMS: atom_id res chain seq x y z
N MET A 1 13.61 -23.96 -5.10
CA MET A 1 13.92 -22.66 -4.46
C MET A 1 12.76 -22.27 -3.57
N LYS A 2 13.02 -21.91 -2.31
CA LYS A 2 12.04 -21.43 -1.36
C LYS A 2 12.35 -19.97 -1.02
N PHE A 3 11.33 -19.10 -1.02
CA PHE A 3 11.55 -17.68 -0.72
C PHE A 3 10.36 -17.05 -0.01
N PHE A 4 10.62 -15.97 0.71
CA PHE A 4 9.62 -15.09 1.28
C PHE A 4 9.32 -13.94 0.31
N HIS A 5 8.07 -13.59 0.19
CA HIS A 5 7.60 -12.44 -0.54
C HIS A 5 6.94 -11.46 0.43
N LEU A 6 7.52 -10.27 0.54
CA LEU A 6 7.10 -9.13 1.36
C LEU A 6 6.96 -7.91 0.47
N SER A 7 6.15 -6.93 0.88
CA SER A 7 6.06 -5.60 0.27
C SER A 7 5.46 -4.60 1.25
N ASP A 8 5.47 -3.34 0.87
CA ASP A 8 4.67 -2.28 1.50
C ASP A 8 4.92 -2.21 3.02
N LEU A 9 6.21 -2.18 3.40
CA LEU A 9 6.62 -2.11 4.80
C LEU A 9 6.24 -0.77 5.42
N HIS A 10 6.26 0.30 4.61
CA HIS A 10 5.92 1.68 4.99
C HIS A 10 6.52 2.10 6.33
N ILE A 11 7.82 1.81 6.54
CA ILE A 11 8.49 2.12 7.80
C ILE A 11 8.46 3.64 8.03
N GLY A 12 7.99 4.05 9.22
CA GLY A 12 7.77 5.44 9.58
C GLY A 12 6.33 5.92 9.38
N LYS A 13 5.41 5.03 8.96
CA LYS A 13 3.99 5.35 8.82
C LYS A 13 3.36 5.74 10.15
N GLN A 14 2.42 6.68 10.07
CA GLN A 14 1.52 7.02 11.15
C GLN A 14 0.13 6.46 10.86
N LEU A 15 -0.48 5.84 11.85
CA LEU A 15 -1.89 5.44 11.80
C LEU A 15 -2.71 6.53 12.48
N HIS A 16 -3.39 7.37 11.70
CA HIS A 16 -3.91 8.66 12.16
C HIS A 16 -2.78 9.52 12.77
N HIS A 17 -2.76 9.70 14.07
CA HIS A 17 -1.73 10.46 14.80
C HIS A 17 -0.77 9.57 15.62
N TYR A 18 -0.94 8.24 15.55
CA TYR A 18 -0.09 7.29 16.28
C TYR A 18 1.11 6.87 15.44
N ASN A 19 2.30 6.99 16.02
CA ASN A 19 3.53 6.52 15.40
C ASN A 19 3.61 4.99 15.48
N MET A 20 3.82 4.32 14.35
CA MET A 20 3.82 2.86 14.22
C MET A 20 5.21 2.22 14.32
N ILE A 21 6.25 2.98 14.65
CA ILE A 21 7.64 2.48 14.66
C ILE A 21 7.84 1.27 15.60
N ALA A 22 7.19 1.29 16.77
CA ALA A 22 7.31 0.19 17.73
C ALA A 22 6.66 -1.10 17.19
N GLU A 23 5.48 -0.99 16.58
CA GLU A 23 4.77 -2.06 15.90
C GLU A 23 5.54 -2.59 14.71
N GLN A 24 6.17 -1.69 13.94
CA GLN A 24 6.97 -2.05 12.77
C GLN A 24 8.23 -2.80 13.20
N ARG A 25 8.93 -2.35 14.24
CA ARG A 25 10.09 -3.08 14.78
C ARG A 25 9.71 -4.47 15.29
N ASP A 26 8.59 -4.60 16.00
CA ASP A 26 8.09 -5.88 16.50
C ASP A 26 7.74 -6.85 15.36
N ILE A 27 6.99 -6.38 14.36
CA ILE A 27 6.56 -7.25 13.26
C ILE A 27 7.73 -7.68 12.35
N LEU A 28 8.69 -6.79 12.10
CA LEU A 28 9.90 -7.11 11.35
C LEU A 28 10.75 -8.15 12.11
N GLY A 29 10.85 -8.04 13.45
CA GLY A 29 11.48 -9.07 14.28
C GLY A 29 10.79 -10.43 14.18
N LYS A 30 9.46 -10.46 14.11
CA LYS A 30 8.70 -11.69 13.88
C LYS A 30 8.94 -12.29 12.50
N ILE A 31 9.09 -11.45 11.47
CA ILE A 31 9.45 -11.90 10.12
C ILE A 31 10.83 -12.54 10.12
N VAL A 32 11.82 -11.96 10.82
CA VAL A 32 13.16 -12.57 10.98
C VAL A 32 13.07 -13.94 11.66
N ALA A 33 12.30 -14.06 12.75
CA ALA A 33 12.09 -15.33 13.44
C ALA A 33 11.40 -16.39 12.55
N LEU A 34 10.48 -15.98 11.67
CA LEU A 34 9.90 -16.86 10.65
C LEU A 34 10.97 -17.30 9.64
N ALA A 35 11.83 -16.38 9.19
CA ALA A 35 12.92 -16.71 8.24
C ALA A 35 13.95 -17.68 8.86
N GLU A 36 14.30 -17.50 10.12
CA GLU A 36 15.17 -18.43 10.85
C GLU A 36 14.59 -19.85 10.94
N ARG A 37 13.27 -19.95 11.17
CA ARG A 37 12.56 -21.23 11.26
C ARG A 37 12.40 -21.91 9.91
N GLU A 38 11.94 -21.16 8.91
CA GLU A 38 11.58 -21.69 7.58
C GLU A 38 12.77 -21.82 6.64
N LYS A 39 13.86 -21.08 6.89
CA LYS A 39 15.11 -21.10 6.12
C LYS A 39 14.88 -20.90 4.61
N PRO A 40 14.32 -19.75 4.20
CA PRO A 40 14.18 -19.43 2.79
C PRO A 40 15.55 -19.19 2.14
N ASP A 41 15.68 -19.49 0.85
CA ASP A 41 16.88 -19.17 0.04
C ASP A 41 16.99 -17.66 -0.20
N ALA A 42 15.81 -16.97 -0.26
CA ALA A 42 15.74 -15.52 -0.47
C ALA A 42 14.54 -14.88 0.25
N VAL A 43 14.69 -13.58 0.53
CA VAL A 43 13.59 -12.68 0.93
C VAL A 43 13.43 -11.61 -0.17
N LEU A 44 12.27 -11.57 -0.81
CA LEU A 44 11.92 -10.60 -1.84
C LEU A 44 11.08 -9.49 -1.20
N ILE A 45 11.52 -8.24 -1.32
CA ILE A 45 10.80 -7.06 -0.80
C ILE A 45 10.37 -6.21 -2.00
N ALA A 46 9.09 -6.30 -2.34
CA ALA A 46 8.52 -5.72 -3.55
C ALA A 46 8.09 -4.26 -3.38
N GLY A 47 8.98 -3.40 -2.87
CA GLY A 47 8.81 -1.94 -2.83
C GLY A 47 8.12 -1.40 -1.59
N ASP A 48 8.03 -0.07 -1.54
CA ASP A 48 7.49 0.74 -0.45
C ASP A 48 8.08 0.37 0.91
N ILE A 49 9.41 0.51 0.97
CA ILE A 49 10.19 0.26 2.19
C ILE A 49 9.84 1.30 3.24
N TYR A 50 9.81 2.57 2.83
CA TYR A 50 9.47 3.71 3.68
C TYR A 50 8.14 4.34 3.29
N ASP A 51 7.45 4.92 4.27
CA ASP A 51 6.18 5.62 4.03
C ASP A 51 6.36 6.92 3.23
N THR A 52 7.54 7.53 3.30
CA THR A 52 7.85 8.79 2.61
C THR A 52 9.22 8.77 1.95
N PRO A 53 9.43 9.55 0.86
CA PRO A 53 10.73 9.62 0.17
C PRO A 53 11.90 10.14 1.02
N VAL A 54 11.60 10.80 2.14
CA VAL A 54 12.58 11.28 3.11
C VAL A 54 12.22 10.73 4.49
N PRO A 55 12.61 9.46 4.77
CA PRO A 55 12.30 8.83 6.05
C PRO A 55 12.99 9.50 7.23
N SER A 56 12.42 9.36 8.42
CA SER A 56 13.07 9.76 9.65
C SER A 56 14.33 8.91 9.93
N ALA A 57 15.25 9.43 10.72
CA ALA A 57 16.44 8.66 11.13
C ALA A 57 16.05 7.36 11.86
N GLU A 58 14.96 7.39 12.63
CA GLU A 58 14.46 6.23 13.35
C GLU A 58 13.93 5.16 12.38
N ALA A 59 13.18 5.57 11.33
CA ALA A 59 12.71 4.65 10.28
C ALA A 59 13.89 3.99 9.55
N VAL A 60 14.95 4.75 9.26
CA VAL A 60 16.19 4.21 8.66
C VAL A 60 16.84 3.18 9.59
N SER A 61 16.92 3.46 10.90
CA SER A 61 17.48 2.53 11.88
C SER A 61 16.69 1.24 11.98
N VAL A 62 15.35 1.30 11.92
CA VAL A 62 14.49 0.09 11.94
C VAL A 62 14.75 -0.79 10.73
N PHE A 63 14.92 -0.19 9.54
CA PHE A 63 15.21 -0.97 8.34
C PHE A 63 16.63 -1.56 8.36
N ASP A 64 17.62 -0.80 8.87
CA ASP A 64 18.99 -1.28 9.05
C ASP A 64 19.05 -2.47 10.02
N GLU A 65 18.35 -2.38 11.17
CA GLU A 65 18.21 -3.48 12.14
C GLU A 65 17.62 -4.73 11.48
N PHE A 66 16.59 -4.57 10.65
CA PHE A 66 15.92 -5.65 9.95
C PHE A 66 16.84 -6.32 8.91
N LEU A 67 17.52 -5.52 8.08
CA LEU A 67 18.47 -6.05 7.07
C LEU A 67 19.65 -6.77 7.72
N THR A 68 20.20 -6.20 8.79
CA THR A 68 21.28 -6.80 9.56
C THR A 68 20.84 -8.17 10.12
N ALA A 69 19.67 -8.22 10.76
CA ALA A 69 19.15 -9.47 11.32
C ALA A 69 18.89 -10.55 10.26
N LEU A 70 18.41 -10.17 9.05
CA LEU A 70 18.26 -11.12 7.94
C LEU A 70 19.63 -11.60 7.41
N ASN A 71 20.62 -10.71 7.33
CA ASN A 71 21.96 -11.05 6.84
C ASN A 71 22.73 -11.97 7.80
N ASP A 72 22.41 -11.90 9.09
CA ASP A 72 23.05 -12.73 10.13
C ASP A 72 22.44 -14.13 10.27
N LEU A 73 21.40 -14.45 9.48
CA LEU A 73 20.77 -15.78 9.52
C LEU A 73 21.66 -16.90 8.99
N GLU A 74 21.53 -18.08 9.59
CA GLU A 74 22.16 -19.32 9.15
C GLU A 74 21.11 -20.43 8.86
N PRO A 75 21.04 -20.99 7.66
CA PRO A 75 21.89 -20.71 6.49
C PRO A 75 21.67 -19.29 5.93
N GLU A 76 22.68 -18.82 5.22
CA GLU A 76 22.68 -17.48 4.60
C GLU A 76 21.48 -17.24 3.69
N VAL A 77 20.84 -16.09 3.84
CA VAL A 77 19.67 -15.66 3.04
C VAL A 77 20.06 -14.50 2.11
N THR A 78 19.59 -14.54 0.86
CA THR A 78 19.75 -13.40 -0.05
C THR A 78 18.52 -12.49 0.05
N VAL A 79 18.74 -11.19 0.27
CA VAL A 79 17.64 -10.20 0.30
C VAL A 79 17.62 -9.46 -1.02
N CYS A 80 16.46 -9.48 -1.70
CA CYS A 80 16.23 -8.79 -2.97
C CYS A 80 15.21 -7.68 -2.76
N ILE A 81 15.58 -6.44 -3.07
CA ILE A 81 14.79 -5.24 -2.75
C ILE A 81 14.59 -4.41 -4.00
N ILE A 82 13.39 -3.92 -4.22
CA ILE A 82 13.09 -2.88 -5.20
C ILE A 82 12.52 -1.64 -4.51
N ALA A 83 12.62 -0.47 -5.15
CA ALA A 83 11.92 0.73 -4.70
C ALA A 83 10.47 0.72 -5.21
N GLY A 84 9.53 1.13 -4.35
CA GLY A 84 8.14 1.41 -4.70
C GLY A 84 7.90 2.87 -5.06
N ASN A 85 6.62 3.28 -5.10
CA ASN A 85 6.24 4.65 -5.46
C ASN A 85 6.41 5.67 -4.31
N HIS A 86 6.38 5.22 -3.05
CA HIS A 86 6.65 6.04 -1.87
C HIS A 86 8.15 6.25 -1.63
N ASP A 87 8.99 5.35 -2.12
CA ASP A 87 10.42 5.38 -1.89
C ASP A 87 11.13 6.46 -2.72
N SER A 88 12.21 6.99 -2.17
CA SER A 88 13.21 7.69 -2.98
C SER A 88 14.17 6.68 -3.62
N ALA A 89 13.96 6.36 -4.89
CA ALA A 89 14.76 5.39 -5.62
C ALA A 89 16.28 5.55 -5.43
N LYS A 90 16.80 6.78 -5.48
CA LYS A 90 18.23 7.08 -5.27
C LYS A 90 18.69 6.86 -3.83
N ARG A 91 17.80 7.01 -2.84
CA ARG A 91 18.14 6.76 -1.43
C ARG A 91 18.15 5.27 -1.12
N ILE A 92 17.18 4.52 -1.68
CA ILE A 92 17.15 3.06 -1.59
C ILE A 92 18.38 2.44 -2.27
N ASP A 93 18.81 2.98 -3.41
CA ASP A 93 19.96 2.49 -4.17
C ASP A 93 21.32 2.88 -3.56
N PHE A 94 21.32 3.68 -2.50
CA PHE A 94 22.55 4.07 -1.83
C PHE A 94 23.33 2.86 -1.31
N ALA A 95 24.63 2.81 -1.65
CA ALA A 95 25.56 1.72 -1.30
C ALA A 95 25.15 0.32 -1.85
N SER A 96 24.25 0.20 -2.82
CA SER A 96 23.74 -1.07 -3.37
C SER A 96 24.85 -2.01 -3.86
N ASP A 97 25.94 -1.48 -4.45
CA ASP A 97 27.10 -2.28 -4.91
C ASP A 97 27.92 -2.84 -3.74
N ILE A 98 27.95 -2.15 -2.61
CA ILE A 98 28.62 -2.65 -1.39
C ILE A 98 27.76 -3.74 -0.77
N LEU A 99 26.46 -3.47 -0.63
CA LEU A 99 25.46 -4.38 -0.06
C LEU A 99 25.35 -5.68 -0.87
N ALA A 100 25.49 -5.60 -2.19
CA ALA A 100 25.49 -6.78 -3.06
C ALA A 100 26.56 -7.81 -2.70
N LYS A 101 27.72 -7.38 -2.16
CA LYS A 101 28.78 -8.25 -1.66
C LYS A 101 28.36 -9.02 -0.41
N HIS A 102 27.32 -8.55 0.26
CA HIS A 102 26.72 -9.14 1.45
C HIS A 102 25.32 -9.71 1.18
N ARG A 103 25.06 -10.13 -0.08
CA ARG A 103 23.80 -10.76 -0.50
C ARG A 103 22.54 -9.88 -0.36
N VAL A 104 22.69 -8.57 -0.28
CA VAL A 104 21.57 -7.62 -0.32
C VAL A 104 21.56 -6.96 -1.69
N MET A 105 20.64 -7.41 -2.55
CA MET A 105 20.50 -6.99 -3.95
C MET A 105 19.42 -5.93 -4.04
N ILE A 106 19.79 -4.68 -4.36
CA ILE A 106 18.85 -3.55 -4.41
C ILE A 106 18.75 -3.04 -5.85
N ALA A 107 17.54 -2.77 -6.31
CA ALA A 107 17.26 -2.01 -7.51
C ALA A 107 16.36 -0.82 -7.15
N GLY A 108 16.92 0.38 -7.14
CA GLY A 108 16.17 1.61 -6.86
C GLY A 108 15.50 2.19 -8.11
N MET A 109 16.17 2.10 -9.27
CA MET A 109 15.68 2.64 -10.55
C MET A 109 15.48 1.54 -11.59
N PRO A 110 14.44 1.63 -12.43
CA PRO A 110 14.33 0.79 -13.62
C PRO A 110 15.40 1.22 -14.66
N PRO A 111 15.61 0.44 -15.74
CA PRO A 111 16.46 0.86 -16.86
C PRO A 111 16.05 2.23 -17.39
N LEU A 112 17.01 3.15 -17.51
CA LEU A 112 16.82 4.53 -17.98
C LEU A 112 17.43 4.78 -19.37
N THR A 113 18.36 3.91 -19.80
CA THR A 113 19.05 3.99 -21.07
C THR A 113 18.88 2.70 -21.88
N ARG A 114 19.18 2.76 -23.20
CA ARG A 114 19.04 1.60 -24.09
C ARG A 114 20.00 0.45 -23.77
N GLU A 115 21.11 0.73 -23.09
CA GLU A 115 22.13 -0.23 -22.71
C GLU A 115 21.82 -0.94 -21.40
N GLU A 116 20.98 -0.31 -20.55
CA GLU A 116 20.61 -0.87 -19.26
C GLU A 116 19.53 -1.95 -19.42
N THR A 117 19.58 -2.94 -18.52
CA THR A 117 18.60 -4.03 -18.40
C THR A 117 18.06 -4.08 -16.96
N ILE A 118 16.97 -4.82 -16.74
CA ILE A 118 16.47 -5.10 -15.41
C ILE A 118 17.54 -5.82 -14.61
N ARG A 119 17.81 -5.39 -13.36
CA ARG A 119 18.77 -6.08 -12.48
C ARG A 119 18.31 -7.51 -12.23
N LYS A 120 19.22 -8.49 -12.48
CA LYS A 120 18.94 -9.92 -12.31
C LYS A 120 19.79 -10.53 -11.22
N VAL A 121 19.19 -11.50 -10.50
CA VAL A 121 19.87 -12.34 -9.52
C VAL A 121 19.58 -13.80 -9.88
N SER A 122 20.60 -14.62 -10.00
CA SER A 122 20.45 -16.03 -10.34
C SER A 122 20.73 -16.94 -9.15
N PHE A 123 19.89 -17.95 -8.99
CA PHE A 123 20.03 -19.03 -8.02
C PHE A 123 20.09 -20.37 -8.76
N PHE A 124 20.69 -21.36 -8.15
CA PHE A 124 20.79 -22.71 -8.70
C PHE A 124 20.38 -23.73 -7.64
N ASP A 125 19.45 -24.61 -7.97
CA ASP A 125 19.03 -25.71 -7.13
C ASP A 125 18.91 -27.00 -7.93
N ALA A 126 18.36 -28.08 -7.34
CA ALA A 126 18.21 -29.39 -7.97
C ALA A 126 17.37 -29.35 -9.27
N TYR A 127 16.57 -28.31 -9.49
CA TYR A 127 15.71 -28.13 -10.67
C TYR A 127 16.30 -27.16 -11.70
N GLY A 128 17.56 -26.73 -11.53
CA GLY A 128 18.27 -25.83 -12.44
C GLY A 128 18.27 -24.37 -11.98
N GLU A 129 18.41 -23.44 -12.93
CA GLU A 129 18.53 -22.01 -12.66
C GLU A 129 17.16 -21.36 -12.39
N VAL A 130 17.14 -20.43 -11.43
CA VAL A 130 16.05 -19.49 -11.18
C VAL A 130 16.59 -18.09 -11.37
N CYS A 131 15.96 -17.30 -12.25
CA CYS A 131 16.30 -15.90 -12.49
C CYS A 131 15.29 -15.00 -11.80
N ILE A 132 15.73 -14.12 -10.90
CA ILE A 132 14.89 -13.10 -10.24
C ILE A 132 15.17 -11.76 -10.92
N TYR A 133 14.15 -11.15 -11.49
CA TYR A 133 14.17 -9.83 -12.12
C TYR A 133 13.65 -8.80 -11.15
N LEU A 134 14.46 -7.78 -10.84
CA LEU A 134 14.13 -6.72 -9.88
C LEU A 134 13.69 -5.48 -10.65
N LEU A 135 12.36 -5.31 -10.82
CA LEU A 135 11.75 -4.19 -11.52
C LEU A 135 11.13 -3.20 -10.52
N PRO A 136 11.81 -2.10 -10.18
CA PRO A 136 11.26 -1.03 -9.34
C PRO A 136 10.04 -0.39 -9.96
N PHE A 137 9.39 0.52 -9.22
CA PHE A 137 8.26 1.30 -9.71
C PHE A 137 8.62 2.07 -11.00
N VAL A 138 7.88 1.81 -12.07
CA VAL A 138 8.08 2.39 -13.39
C VAL A 138 7.08 3.50 -13.64
N LYS A 139 7.57 4.67 -14.07
CA LYS A 139 6.75 5.79 -14.55
C LYS A 139 6.99 5.98 -16.07
N PRO A 140 5.98 6.40 -16.84
CA PRO A 140 6.18 6.71 -18.26
C PRO A 140 7.37 7.65 -18.53
N SER A 141 7.58 8.61 -17.63
CA SER A 141 8.71 9.55 -17.73
C SER A 141 10.11 8.90 -17.63
N TYR A 142 10.24 7.74 -17.01
CA TYR A 142 11.52 7.06 -16.86
C TYR A 142 11.98 6.36 -18.14
N VAL A 143 11.04 5.93 -18.96
CA VAL A 143 11.31 5.11 -20.16
C VAL A 143 11.44 5.92 -21.46
N ARG A 144 11.34 7.24 -21.39
CA ARG A 144 11.40 8.13 -22.59
C ARG A 144 12.63 7.95 -23.45
N ASN A 145 13.77 7.57 -22.85
CA ASN A 145 15.03 7.38 -23.57
C ASN A 145 15.22 5.95 -24.08
N LEU A 146 14.33 5.02 -23.71
CA LEU A 146 14.44 3.61 -24.09
C LEU A 146 13.92 3.34 -25.50
N ASN A 147 13.01 4.18 -25.98
CA ASN A 147 12.36 4.04 -27.28
C ASN A 147 12.18 5.43 -27.90
N ASP A 148 12.00 5.48 -29.25
CA ASP A 148 11.67 6.69 -29.99
C ASP A 148 10.15 6.99 -30.02
N SER A 149 9.34 6.10 -29.46
CA SER A 149 7.88 6.26 -29.32
C SER A 149 7.51 7.09 -28.09
N ASP A 150 6.42 7.84 -28.20
CA ASP A 150 5.88 8.61 -27.08
C ASP A 150 5.10 7.67 -26.15
N ILE A 151 5.70 7.30 -25.04
CA ILE A 151 5.13 6.43 -24.00
C ILE A 151 4.40 7.32 -23.00
N THR A 152 3.09 7.11 -22.84
CA THR A 152 2.23 7.95 -22.01
C THR A 152 1.55 7.20 -20.87
N THR A 153 1.38 5.88 -20.99
CA THR A 153 0.73 5.05 -19.97
C THR A 153 1.72 4.18 -19.20
N TYR A 154 1.32 3.77 -17.99
CA TYR A 154 2.13 2.86 -17.19
C TYR A 154 2.21 1.46 -17.83
N ASP A 155 1.12 0.97 -18.46
CA ASP A 155 1.12 -0.31 -19.19
C ASP A 155 2.19 -0.32 -20.29
N GLU A 156 2.20 0.71 -21.16
CA GLU A 156 3.21 0.84 -22.22
C GLU A 156 4.62 0.88 -21.65
N ALA A 157 4.81 1.59 -20.53
CA ALA A 157 6.13 1.75 -19.91
C ALA A 157 6.64 0.42 -19.34
N VAL A 158 5.83 -0.30 -18.58
CA VAL A 158 6.21 -1.61 -17.99
C VAL A 158 6.41 -2.65 -19.08
N ARG A 159 5.51 -2.71 -20.07
CA ARG A 159 5.61 -3.60 -21.22
C ARG A 159 6.92 -3.39 -21.98
N LEU A 160 7.25 -2.13 -22.30
CA LEU A 160 8.52 -1.80 -22.99
C LEU A 160 9.73 -2.31 -22.21
N VAL A 161 9.78 -2.11 -20.90
CA VAL A 161 10.91 -2.54 -20.07
C VAL A 161 11.03 -4.07 -20.05
N ILE A 162 9.93 -4.80 -19.91
CA ILE A 162 9.93 -6.27 -19.85
C ILE A 162 10.23 -6.90 -21.21
N GLU A 163 9.65 -6.41 -22.31
CA GLU A 163 9.85 -6.94 -23.67
C GLU A 163 11.29 -6.79 -24.16
N ARG A 164 12.04 -5.83 -23.62
CA ARG A 164 13.48 -5.65 -23.94
C ARG A 164 14.37 -6.70 -23.28
N GLU A 165 13.84 -7.39 -22.25
CA GLU A 165 14.59 -8.38 -21.49
C GLU A 165 14.60 -9.72 -22.17
N ASN A 166 15.25 -10.14 -23.04
CA ASN A 166 15.27 -11.48 -23.66
C ASN A 166 15.13 -12.61 -22.61
N ILE A 167 13.94 -12.72 -22.00
CA ILE A 167 13.65 -13.67 -20.92
C ILE A 167 13.70 -15.09 -21.48
N ASP A 168 14.62 -15.90 -20.96
CA ASP A 168 14.71 -17.33 -21.28
C ASP A 168 13.57 -18.09 -20.57
N THR A 169 12.50 -18.35 -21.29
CA THR A 169 11.32 -19.05 -20.77
C THR A 169 11.57 -20.55 -20.49
N ALA A 170 12.71 -21.10 -20.86
CA ALA A 170 13.11 -22.46 -20.45
C ALA A 170 13.60 -22.50 -18.99
N LYS A 171 14.02 -21.38 -18.45
CA LYS A 171 14.40 -21.22 -17.04
C LYS A 171 13.19 -20.86 -16.18
N ARG A 172 13.33 -21.01 -14.87
CA ARG A 172 12.37 -20.51 -13.91
C ARG A 172 12.60 -19.02 -13.70
N ASN A 173 11.59 -18.19 -13.93
CA ASN A 173 11.69 -16.75 -13.88
C ASN A 173 10.75 -16.17 -12.83
N ILE A 174 11.28 -15.32 -11.96
CA ILE A 174 10.53 -14.60 -10.93
C ILE A 174 10.65 -13.10 -11.26
N LEU A 175 9.54 -12.39 -11.28
CA LEU A 175 9.51 -10.93 -11.31
C LEU A 175 9.22 -10.40 -9.92
N VAL A 176 10.01 -9.44 -9.45
CA VAL A 176 9.65 -8.58 -8.30
C VAL A 176 9.28 -7.23 -8.86
N SER A 177 8.04 -6.78 -8.62
CA SER A 177 7.52 -5.54 -9.22
C SER A 177 6.57 -4.80 -8.29
N HIS A 178 6.51 -3.49 -8.42
CA HIS A 178 5.65 -2.62 -7.62
C HIS A 178 4.80 -1.74 -8.54
N GLN A 179 3.63 -2.24 -8.94
CA GLN A 179 2.72 -1.57 -9.88
C GLN A 179 1.27 -1.95 -9.62
N PHE A 180 0.34 -1.16 -10.14
CA PHE A 180 -1.09 -1.45 -10.08
C PHE A 180 -1.48 -2.37 -11.26
N TYR A 181 -1.45 -3.68 -11.04
CA TYR A 181 -1.81 -4.66 -12.06
C TYR A 181 -3.31 -4.94 -12.10
N THR A 182 -3.84 -5.05 -13.32
CA THR A 182 -5.24 -5.42 -13.58
C THR A 182 -5.31 -6.67 -14.47
N ALA A 183 -6.32 -7.50 -14.28
CA ALA A 183 -6.51 -8.72 -15.08
C ALA A 183 -7.81 -8.64 -15.88
N ALA A 184 -7.72 -8.56 -17.20
CA ALA A 184 -8.88 -8.45 -18.10
C ALA A 184 -9.86 -7.34 -17.65
N GLY A 185 -9.35 -6.18 -17.26
CA GLY A 185 -10.12 -5.04 -16.79
C GLY A 185 -10.65 -5.14 -15.35
N ARG A 186 -10.30 -6.21 -14.61
CA ARG A 186 -10.62 -6.32 -13.17
C ARG A 186 -9.48 -5.72 -12.36
N GLU A 187 -9.83 -4.79 -11.50
CA GLU A 187 -8.90 -4.19 -10.54
C GLU A 187 -8.77 -5.08 -9.29
N PRO A 188 -7.62 -4.99 -8.59
CA PRO A 188 -7.46 -5.61 -7.27
C PRO A 188 -8.34 -4.89 -6.23
N GLU A 189 -8.63 -5.57 -5.13
CA GLU A 189 -9.25 -4.95 -3.95
C GLU A 189 -8.24 -4.05 -3.26
N THR A 190 -8.61 -2.81 -3.00
CA THR A 190 -7.77 -1.79 -2.36
C THR A 190 -8.24 -1.46 -0.94
N SER A 191 -7.39 -0.79 -0.16
CA SER A 191 -7.70 -0.22 1.15
C SER A 191 -7.55 1.30 1.13
N ASP A 192 -8.01 1.99 2.18
CA ASP A 192 -7.93 3.46 2.27
C ASP A 192 -6.49 3.98 2.49
N SER A 193 -5.55 3.09 2.75
CA SER A 193 -4.13 3.44 2.95
C SER A 193 -3.34 3.55 1.64
N GLU A 194 -3.91 3.15 0.50
CA GLU A 194 -3.31 3.22 -0.83
C GLU A 194 -3.67 4.54 -1.53
N ILE A 195 -2.70 5.12 -2.22
CA ILE A 195 -2.92 6.32 -3.04
C ILE A 195 -3.24 5.86 -4.46
N ARG A 196 -4.46 6.12 -4.94
CA ARG A 196 -4.90 5.79 -6.30
C ARG A 196 -4.98 7.04 -7.18
N MET A 197 -4.52 6.91 -8.42
CA MET A 197 -4.74 7.92 -9.44
C MET A 197 -6.14 7.76 -10.06
N VAL A 198 -6.84 8.88 -10.22
CA VAL A 198 -8.16 8.89 -10.85
C VAL A 198 -8.04 8.55 -12.33
N GLY A 199 -8.97 7.72 -12.83
CA GLY A 199 -9.09 7.40 -14.26
C GLY A 199 -8.25 6.21 -14.75
N GLY A 200 -7.66 5.40 -13.85
CA GLY A 200 -6.99 4.15 -14.22
C GLY A 200 -5.71 4.32 -15.07
N ILE A 201 -5.10 5.50 -15.02
CA ILE A 201 -3.88 5.82 -15.81
C ILE A 201 -2.70 4.92 -15.41
N GLU A 202 -2.67 4.47 -14.15
CA GLU A 202 -1.61 3.62 -13.58
C GLU A 202 -1.82 2.11 -13.79
N ASN A 203 -2.94 1.71 -14.40
CA ASN A 203 -3.27 0.31 -14.63
C ASN A 203 -2.27 -0.35 -15.59
N VAL A 204 -1.75 -1.52 -15.20
CA VAL A 204 -0.89 -2.38 -16.02
C VAL A 204 -1.57 -3.73 -16.23
N ASP A 205 -1.72 -4.19 -17.47
CA ASP A 205 -2.35 -5.48 -17.74
C ASP A 205 -1.43 -6.65 -17.36
N THR A 206 -1.98 -7.64 -16.66
CA THR A 206 -1.24 -8.83 -16.21
C THR A 206 -0.70 -9.70 -17.34
N ALA A 207 -1.08 -9.48 -18.61
CA ALA A 207 -0.51 -10.18 -19.76
C ALA A 207 1.01 -10.00 -19.85
N VAL A 208 1.54 -8.86 -19.40
CA VAL A 208 2.99 -8.62 -19.36
C VAL A 208 3.74 -9.57 -18.42
N LEU A 209 3.04 -10.22 -17.49
CA LEU A 209 3.59 -11.16 -16.51
C LEU A 209 3.67 -12.61 -17.03
N GLU A 210 3.21 -12.89 -18.26
CA GLU A 210 3.19 -14.26 -18.81
C GLU A 210 4.55 -14.98 -18.83
N PRO A 211 5.68 -14.31 -19.09
CA PRO A 211 7.00 -14.97 -19.10
C PRO A 211 7.47 -15.48 -17.74
N PHE A 212 6.82 -15.09 -16.64
CA PHE A 212 7.24 -15.38 -15.29
C PHE A 212 6.46 -16.54 -14.67
N ASP A 213 7.20 -17.42 -13.95
CA ASP A 213 6.63 -18.53 -13.17
C ASP A 213 6.03 -18.05 -11.85
N TYR A 214 6.51 -16.90 -11.36
CA TYR A 214 5.96 -16.20 -10.21
C TYR A 214 6.19 -14.68 -10.35
N ALA A 215 5.17 -13.89 -10.05
CA ALA A 215 5.28 -12.45 -9.93
C ALA A 215 5.00 -12.02 -8.48
N ALA A 216 6.07 -11.56 -7.83
CA ALA A 216 6.04 -10.99 -6.48
C ALA A 216 5.67 -9.51 -6.59
N LEU A 217 4.41 -9.17 -6.33
CA LEU A 217 3.85 -7.85 -6.54
C LEU A 217 3.67 -7.09 -5.22
N GLY A 218 4.07 -5.82 -5.20
CA GLY A 218 3.76 -4.84 -4.17
C GLY A 218 2.81 -3.76 -4.69
N HIS A 219 2.51 -2.75 -3.86
CA HIS A 219 1.60 -1.63 -4.08
C HIS A 219 0.19 -1.83 -3.49
N ILE A 220 -0.31 -3.04 -3.41
CA ILE A 220 -1.65 -3.34 -2.88
C ILE A 220 -1.52 -3.94 -1.48
N HIS A 221 -2.18 -3.31 -0.52
CA HIS A 221 -2.04 -3.62 0.91
C HIS A 221 -2.80 -4.87 1.36
N ARG A 222 -3.73 -5.36 0.52
CA ARG A 222 -4.44 -6.63 0.74
C ARG A 222 -3.79 -7.76 -0.02
N LYS A 223 -3.49 -8.86 0.68
CA LYS A 223 -2.98 -10.08 0.04
C LYS A 223 -4.02 -10.66 -0.91
N GLN A 224 -3.68 -10.83 -2.17
CA GLN A 224 -4.57 -11.38 -3.18
C GLN A 224 -3.82 -11.82 -4.43
N LYS A 225 -4.43 -12.68 -5.22
CA LYS A 225 -3.98 -12.99 -6.59
C LYS A 225 -4.63 -12.04 -7.58
N ILE A 226 -3.93 -11.78 -8.68
CA ILE A 226 -4.47 -11.03 -9.81
C ILE A 226 -4.34 -11.85 -11.09
N GLY A 227 -5.47 -12.22 -11.68
CA GLY A 227 -5.50 -13.15 -12.81
C GLY A 227 -5.05 -14.56 -12.40
N ARG A 228 -3.82 -14.94 -12.72
CA ARG A 228 -3.24 -16.26 -12.39
C ARG A 228 -2.83 -16.36 -10.91
N VAL A 229 -2.80 -17.58 -10.36
CA VAL A 229 -2.45 -17.83 -8.96
C VAL A 229 -1.02 -17.39 -8.59
N GLN A 230 -0.10 -17.48 -9.54
CA GLN A 230 1.31 -17.09 -9.39
C GLN A 230 1.55 -15.57 -9.47
N ASN A 231 0.58 -14.76 -9.88
CA ASN A 231 0.67 -13.31 -9.83
C ASN A 231 0.02 -12.84 -8.54
N ARG A 232 0.82 -12.44 -7.54
CA ARG A 232 0.29 -12.17 -6.20
C ARG A 232 0.80 -10.85 -5.63
N TYR A 233 -0.12 -10.15 -4.99
CA TYR A 233 0.17 -9.16 -3.98
C TYR A 233 0.27 -9.87 -2.62
N CYS A 234 1.34 -9.64 -1.87
CA CYS A 234 1.47 -10.21 -0.51
C CYS A 234 0.78 -9.37 0.55
N GLY A 235 0.51 -8.09 0.25
CA GLY A 235 -0.03 -7.13 1.20
C GLY A 235 1.00 -6.60 2.20
N THR A 236 0.55 -5.69 3.05
CA THR A 236 1.35 -5.09 4.12
C THR A 236 1.54 -6.04 5.30
N PRO A 237 2.63 -5.95 6.07
CA PRO A 237 2.85 -6.77 7.27
C PRO A 237 1.99 -6.32 8.47
N LEU A 238 1.48 -5.09 8.45
CA LEU A 238 0.61 -4.50 9.46
C LEU A 238 -0.64 -3.89 8.83
N GLN A 239 -1.66 -3.63 9.65
CA GLN A 239 -2.85 -2.88 9.24
C GLN A 239 -2.53 -1.38 9.30
N TYR A 240 -2.60 -0.68 8.17
CA TYR A 240 -2.26 0.74 8.04
C TYR A 240 -3.46 1.66 7.83
N SER A 241 -4.66 1.10 7.84
CA SER A 241 -5.92 1.85 7.79
C SER A 241 -7.04 1.15 8.55
N VAL A 242 -8.09 1.90 8.87
CA VAL A 242 -9.32 1.35 9.45
C VAL A 242 -10.02 0.38 8.50
N SER A 243 -9.89 0.57 7.18
CA SER A 243 -10.49 -0.35 6.19
C SER A 243 -9.84 -1.75 6.20
N GLU A 244 -8.62 -1.87 6.73
CA GLU A 244 -7.91 -3.14 6.90
C GLU A 244 -8.23 -3.85 8.23
N ALA A 245 -9.13 -3.27 9.04
CA ALA A 245 -9.56 -3.90 10.30
C ALA A 245 -10.14 -5.31 10.04
N GLY A 246 -9.58 -6.30 10.71
CA GLY A 246 -9.95 -7.71 10.53
C GLY A 246 -9.14 -8.45 9.46
N ASP A 247 -8.32 -7.77 8.64
CA ASP A 247 -7.44 -8.42 7.69
C ASP A 247 -6.33 -9.19 8.45
N GLU A 248 -6.18 -10.47 8.13
CA GLU A 248 -5.07 -11.28 8.63
C GLU A 248 -3.82 -11.01 7.80
N LYS A 249 -2.80 -10.44 8.44
CA LYS A 249 -1.51 -10.16 7.80
C LYS A 249 -0.61 -11.39 7.84
N THR A 250 0.15 -11.61 6.75
CA THR A 250 0.96 -12.83 6.59
C THR A 250 2.27 -12.53 5.87
N VAL A 251 3.26 -13.40 6.06
CA VAL A 251 4.37 -13.56 5.11
C VAL A 251 3.96 -14.56 4.06
N THR A 252 4.07 -14.23 2.79
CA THR A 252 3.85 -15.18 1.70
C THR A 252 5.13 -15.97 1.46
N MET A 253 5.14 -17.25 1.84
CA MET A 253 6.21 -18.18 1.53
C MET A 253 5.89 -18.95 0.25
N VAL A 254 6.84 -19.01 -0.67
CA VAL A 254 6.69 -19.65 -1.98
C VAL A 254 7.78 -20.68 -2.18
N GLU A 255 7.39 -21.88 -2.60
CA GLU A 255 8.32 -22.91 -3.08
C GLU A 255 8.11 -23.11 -4.58
N LEU A 256 9.15 -22.78 -5.35
CA LEU A 256 9.18 -22.96 -6.79
C LEU A 256 10.04 -24.19 -7.13
N LEU A 257 9.37 -25.26 -7.55
CA LEU A 257 10.01 -26.53 -7.89
C LEU A 257 10.49 -26.54 -9.35
N GLU A 258 10.17 -27.56 -10.12
CA GLU A 258 10.55 -27.69 -11.51
C GLU A 258 9.83 -26.69 -12.43
N LYS A 259 10.45 -26.39 -13.57
CA LYS A 259 9.83 -25.50 -14.57
C LYS A 259 8.48 -26.06 -15.05
N GLY A 260 7.46 -25.18 -15.05
CA GLY A 260 6.09 -25.50 -15.47
C GLY A 260 5.22 -26.10 -14.36
N SER A 261 5.75 -26.39 -13.17
CA SER A 261 4.95 -26.73 -12.01
C SER A 261 4.30 -25.48 -11.40
N GLU A 262 3.12 -25.64 -10.83
CA GLU A 262 2.46 -24.57 -10.06
C GLU A 262 3.26 -24.28 -8.78
N PRO A 263 3.51 -23.02 -8.44
CA PRO A 263 4.21 -22.67 -7.20
C PRO A 263 3.40 -23.08 -5.97
N HIS A 264 4.07 -23.70 -5.00
CA HIS A 264 3.45 -24.00 -3.71
C HIS A 264 3.51 -22.75 -2.82
N ILE A 265 2.36 -22.21 -2.45
CA ILE A 265 2.22 -20.95 -1.72
C ILE A 265 1.65 -21.22 -0.33
N THR A 266 2.39 -20.80 0.70
CA THR A 266 1.99 -20.90 2.11
C THR A 266 1.92 -19.51 2.72
N GLU A 267 0.81 -19.19 3.37
CA GLU A 267 0.64 -17.94 4.11
C GLU A 267 1.00 -18.16 5.59
N LEU A 268 2.10 -17.56 6.02
CA LEU A 268 2.56 -17.64 7.40
C LEU A 268 1.98 -16.47 8.20
N PRO A 269 1.14 -16.70 9.22
CA PRO A 269 0.42 -15.64 9.92
C PRO A 269 1.38 -14.73 10.70
N LEU A 270 1.12 -13.43 10.64
CA LEU A 270 1.75 -12.39 11.42
C LEU A 270 0.78 -11.90 12.49
N THR A 271 1.19 -11.96 13.76
CA THR A 271 0.39 -11.45 14.87
C THR A 271 0.95 -10.09 15.28
N PRO A 272 0.24 -8.97 15.02
CA PRO A 272 0.70 -7.65 15.42
C PRO A 272 0.70 -7.50 16.95
N MET A 273 1.47 -6.53 17.47
CA MET A 273 1.45 -6.14 18.87
C MET A 273 0.07 -5.59 19.26
N ARG A 274 -0.51 -4.76 18.38
CA ARG A 274 -1.85 -4.18 18.50
C ARG A 274 -2.59 -4.36 17.18
N ARG A 275 -3.86 -4.73 17.25
CA ARG A 275 -4.73 -4.88 16.06
C ARG A 275 -5.47 -3.59 15.78
N VAL A 276 -5.86 -3.38 14.54
CA VAL A 276 -6.86 -2.37 14.18
C VAL A 276 -8.23 -3.01 14.21
N ARG A 277 -9.17 -2.43 14.96
CA ARG A 277 -10.52 -2.97 15.14
C ARG A 277 -11.58 -1.90 14.90
N LYS A 278 -12.73 -2.31 14.37
CA LYS A 278 -13.95 -1.52 14.31
C LYS A 278 -14.90 -1.95 15.42
N MET A 279 -15.43 -0.98 16.14
CA MET A 279 -16.42 -1.18 17.18
C MET A 279 -17.67 -0.37 16.86
N ILE A 280 -18.84 -1.01 16.87
CA ILE A 280 -20.11 -0.37 16.53
C ILE A 280 -21.11 -0.69 17.64
N GLY A 281 -21.74 0.32 18.22
CA GLY A 281 -22.74 0.13 19.26
C GLY A 281 -23.04 1.38 20.06
N HIS A 282 -23.91 1.22 21.09
CA HIS A 282 -24.17 2.27 22.04
C HIS A 282 -22.99 2.50 22.99
N LEU A 283 -22.79 3.76 23.40
CA LEU A 283 -21.66 4.14 24.27
C LEU A 283 -21.57 3.25 25.53
N ASP A 284 -22.68 3.08 26.25
CA ASP A 284 -22.68 2.26 27.47
C ASP A 284 -22.36 0.80 27.21
N GLY A 285 -22.78 0.25 26.05
CA GLY A 285 -22.45 -1.10 25.64
C GLY A 285 -20.96 -1.28 25.39
N ILE A 286 -20.33 -0.33 24.67
CA ILE A 286 -18.89 -0.32 24.38
C ILE A 286 -18.07 -0.18 25.68
N LEU A 287 -18.45 0.73 26.57
CA LEU A 287 -17.78 0.91 27.87
C LEU A 287 -17.91 -0.32 28.77
N ASN A 288 -19.06 -0.98 28.79
CA ASN A 288 -19.26 -2.19 29.58
C ASN A 288 -18.46 -3.39 29.06
N ALA A 289 -18.34 -3.51 27.71
CA ALA A 289 -17.55 -4.56 27.09
C ALA A 289 -16.04 -4.39 27.32
N ALA A 290 -15.57 -3.20 27.62
CA ALA A 290 -14.16 -2.88 27.78
C ALA A 290 -13.47 -3.65 28.91
N ALA A 291 -14.21 -4.09 29.93
CA ALA A 291 -13.66 -4.88 31.04
C ALA A 291 -13.13 -6.27 30.61
N GLU A 292 -13.65 -6.81 29.49
CA GLU A 292 -13.29 -8.12 28.92
C GLU A 292 -12.53 -7.97 27.58
N ASP A 293 -12.25 -6.75 27.15
CA ASP A 293 -11.70 -6.44 25.85
C ASP A 293 -10.21 -6.06 25.90
N ASN A 294 -9.53 -6.13 24.75
CA ASN A 294 -8.17 -5.62 24.61
C ASN A 294 -8.19 -4.10 24.36
N CYS A 295 -8.15 -3.33 25.43
CA CYS A 295 -8.20 -1.88 25.41
C CYS A 295 -6.93 -1.22 24.84
N HIS A 296 -5.87 -2.01 24.60
CA HIS A 296 -4.61 -1.52 24.04
C HIS A 296 -4.59 -1.53 22.51
N ASP A 297 -5.56 -2.16 21.84
CA ASP A 297 -5.67 -2.16 20.39
C ASP A 297 -6.02 -0.77 19.81
N TYR A 298 -5.77 -0.56 18.53
CA TYR A 298 -6.22 0.62 17.80
C TYR A 298 -7.70 0.45 17.44
N VAL A 299 -8.55 1.36 17.89
CA VAL A 299 -10.02 1.23 17.73
C VAL A 299 -10.60 2.39 16.93
N SER A 300 -11.41 2.07 15.91
CA SER A 300 -12.34 2.97 15.26
C SER A 300 -13.73 2.70 15.84
N ILE A 301 -14.34 3.69 16.48
CA ILE A 301 -15.59 3.54 17.23
C ILE A 301 -16.71 4.26 16.49
N THR A 302 -17.81 3.54 16.20
CA THR A 302 -19.03 4.11 15.66
C THR A 302 -20.14 4.01 16.70
N LEU A 303 -20.56 5.17 17.22
CA LEU A 303 -21.66 5.26 18.20
C LEU A 303 -22.99 5.31 17.47
N THR A 304 -23.94 4.46 17.94
CA THR A 304 -25.31 4.37 17.39
C THR A 304 -26.37 4.94 18.32
N ASP A 305 -25.96 5.77 19.29
CA ASP A 305 -26.87 6.40 20.24
C ASP A 305 -27.73 7.44 19.52
N GLU A 306 -29.08 7.34 19.68
CA GLU A 306 -30.04 8.28 19.07
C GLU A 306 -30.01 9.67 19.74
N VAL A 307 -29.66 9.70 21.03
CA VAL A 307 -29.44 10.93 21.77
C VAL A 307 -27.96 11.13 21.94
N GLU A 308 -27.48 12.31 21.62
CA GLU A 308 -26.07 12.65 21.74
C GLU A 308 -25.55 12.38 23.16
N ALA A 309 -24.66 11.42 23.28
CA ALA A 309 -24.10 11.04 24.57
C ALA A 309 -23.25 12.21 25.13
N TYR A 310 -23.37 12.47 26.43
CA TYR A 310 -22.59 13.53 27.08
C TYR A 310 -21.12 13.10 27.16
N GLN A 311 -20.23 13.89 26.55
CA GLN A 311 -18.78 13.72 26.52
C GLN A 311 -18.35 12.27 26.15
N PRO A 312 -18.74 11.74 24.98
CA PRO A 312 -18.44 10.36 24.65
C PRO A 312 -16.93 10.12 24.49
N LYS A 313 -16.21 11.11 23.95
CA LYS A 313 -14.76 11.02 23.72
C LYS A 313 -14.01 10.86 25.03
N GLU A 314 -14.27 11.71 26.02
CA GLU A 314 -13.59 11.68 27.31
C GLU A 314 -13.84 10.38 28.07
N LYS A 315 -15.04 9.80 27.93
CA LYS A 315 -15.36 8.50 28.57
C LYS A 315 -14.63 7.34 27.89
N LEU A 316 -14.55 7.35 26.56
CA LEU A 316 -13.87 6.33 25.80
C LEU A 316 -12.34 6.39 26.00
N GLU A 317 -11.75 7.58 26.05
CA GLU A 317 -10.32 7.79 26.32
C GLU A 317 -9.88 7.34 27.73
N GLN A 318 -10.80 7.20 28.68
CA GLN A 318 -10.51 6.61 30.00
C GLN A 318 -10.34 5.10 29.96
N VAL A 319 -10.77 4.45 28.87
CA VAL A 319 -10.86 3.00 28.74
C VAL A 319 -9.98 2.46 27.62
N TYR A 320 -9.94 3.13 26.46
CA TYR A 320 -9.18 2.71 25.30
C TYR A 320 -7.96 3.61 25.10
N ASP A 321 -6.78 3.00 24.98
CA ASP A 321 -5.49 3.73 24.85
C ASP A 321 -5.29 4.36 23.48
N HIS A 322 -5.86 3.75 22.41
CA HIS A 322 -5.57 4.14 21.03
C HIS A 322 -6.87 4.26 20.22
N ILE A 323 -7.55 5.40 20.35
CA ILE A 323 -8.73 5.71 19.58
C ILE A 323 -8.33 6.42 18.28
N LEU A 324 -8.56 5.77 17.14
CA LEU A 324 -8.26 6.31 15.82
C LEU A 324 -9.29 7.39 15.42
N GLU A 325 -10.56 7.07 15.59
CA GLU A 325 -11.69 7.94 15.27
C GLU A 325 -12.93 7.56 16.07
N ILE A 326 -13.81 8.53 16.26
CA ILE A 326 -15.16 8.33 16.80
C ILE A 326 -16.13 8.89 15.80
N LYS A 327 -17.00 8.04 15.27
CA LYS A 327 -18.10 8.37 14.37
C LYS A 327 -19.43 8.29 15.09
N ILE A 328 -20.41 9.09 14.70
CA ILE A 328 -21.79 9.01 15.15
C ILE A 328 -22.63 8.59 13.94
N ASP A 329 -23.30 7.45 14.05
CA ASP A 329 -24.20 6.90 13.04
C ASP A 329 -25.58 6.68 13.67
N ASN A 330 -26.43 7.71 13.62
CA ASN A 330 -27.81 7.69 14.11
C ASN A 330 -28.77 8.25 13.05
N GLU A 331 -30.09 8.16 13.29
CA GLU A 331 -31.08 8.65 12.33
C GLU A 331 -30.90 10.12 11.95
N ARG A 332 -30.42 10.95 12.87
CA ARG A 332 -30.18 12.37 12.63
C ARG A 332 -29.01 12.59 11.68
N THR A 333 -27.87 11.89 11.90
CA THR A 333 -26.69 12.03 11.03
C THR A 333 -26.96 11.46 9.65
N ARG A 334 -27.72 10.35 9.55
CA ARG A 334 -28.14 9.78 8.26
C ARG A 334 -29.02 10.72 7.46
N LYS A 335 -30.02 11.33 8.10
CA LYS A 335 -30.89 12.32 7.44
C LYS A 335 -30.11 13.54 6.95
N ILE A 336 -29.12 14.02 7.71
CA ILE A 336 -28.26 15.15 7.27
C ILE A 336 -27.48 14.75 6.02
N LEU A 337 -26.93 13.53 5.94
CA LEU A 337 -26.22 13.04 4.76
C LEU A 337 -27.15 12.86 3.56
N GLU A 338 -28.33 12.26 3.74
CA GLU A 338 -29.33 12.09 2.67
C GLU A 338 -29.78 13.46 2.11
N PHE A 339 -30.03 14.46 2.99
CA PHE A 339 -30.36 15.81 2.54
C PHE A 339 -29.21 16.48 1.77
N SER A 340 -27.95 16.24 2.17
CA SER A 340 -26.81 16.83 1.48
C SER A 340 -26.53 16.20 0.10
N GLU A 341 -26.82 14.92 -0.10
CA GLU A 341 -26.66 14.25 -1.39
C GLU A 341 -27.77 14.62 -2.38
N GLU A 342 -29.04 14.69 -1.96
CA GLU A 342 -30.16 15.08 -2.83
C GLU A 342 -30.14 16.57 -3.19
N GLU A 343 -29.67 17.46 -2.29
CA GLU A 343 -29.60 18.90 -2.56
C GLU A 343 -28.43 19.28 -3.47
N VAL A 344 -27.28 18.63 -3.36
CA VAL A 344 -26.08 18.94 -4.18
C VAL A 344 -26.28 18.57 -5.66
N GLU A 345 -27.05 17.53 -5.98
CA GLU A 345 -27.33 17.18 -7.39
C GLU A 345 -28.29 18.13 -8.11
N SER A 346 -29.03 18.99 -7.40
CA SER A 346 -30.09 19.82 -8.00
C SER A 346 -29.92 21.34 -7.85
N LEU A 347 -28.98 21.83 -7.07
CA LEU A 347 -28.80 23.25 -6.85
C LEU A 347 -27.90 23.92 -7.89
N ASP A 348 -28.34 25.07 -8.45
CA ASP A 348 -27.42 25.96 -9.16
C ASP A 348 -26.28 26.38 -8.21
N PRO A 349 -25.04 26.50 -8.67
CA PRO A 349 -23.89 26.88 -7.85
C PRO A 349 -24.09 28.14 -7.02
N TYR A 350 -24.90 29.07 -7.51
CA TYR A 350 -25.28 30.28 -6.78
C TYR A 350 -26.20 29.97 -5.58
N ASP A 351 -27.23 29.15 -5.78
CA ASP A 351 -28.16 28.77 -4.71
C ASP A 351 -27.48 27.94 -3.62
N ALA A 352 -26.58 27.07 -4.01
CA ALA A 352 -25.73 26.30 -3.08
C ALA A 352 -24.87 27.22 -2.22
N PHE A 353 -24.26 28.26 -2.82
CA PHE A 353 -23.48 29.25 -2.07
C PHE A 353 -24.33 30.11 -1.15
N VAL A 354 -25.52 30.52 -1.57
CA VAL A 354 -26.47 31.29 -0.73
C VAL A 354 -26.83 30.52 0.54
N THR A 355 -27.13 29.22 0.39
CA THR A 355 -27.48 28.34 1.52
C THR A 355 -26.27 28.18 2.46
N PHE A 356 -25.10 27.87 1.92
CA PHE A 356 -23.85 27.77 2.69
C PHE A 356 -23.53 29.06 3.47
N PHE A 357 -23.67 30.24 2.81
CA PHE A 357 -23.40 31.53 3.45
C PHE A 357 -24.35 31.78 4.62
N GLN A 358 -25.62 31.46 4.45
CA GLN A 358 -26.65 31.64 5.47
C GLN A 358 -26.41 30.71 6.68
N ASP A 359 -26.01 29.46 6.43
CA ASP A 359 -25.71 28.49 7.47
C ASP A 359 -24.46 28.88 8.28
N MET A 360 -23.42 29.37 7.60
CA MET A 360 -22.16 29.75 8.23
C MET A 360 -22.24 31.08 9.00
N ASN A 361 -23.02 32.05 8.51
CA ASN A 361 -23.06 33.40 9.07
C ASN A 361 -24.34 33.67 9.90
N GLY A 362 -25.32 32.78 9.87
CA GLY A 362 -26.63 32.95 10.57
C GLY A 362 -27.45 34.14 10.05
N ARG A 363 -27.15 34.67 8.85
CA ARG A 363 -27.85 35.78 8.20
C ARG A 363 -27.82 35.64 6.67
N ALA A 364 -28.75 36.30 6.01
CA ALA A 364 -28.72 36.46 4.56
C ALA A 364 -27.57 37.38 4.11
N MET A 365 -27.12 37.24 2.86
CA MET A 365 -26.15 38.14 2.24
C MET A 365 -26.72 39.55 2.09
N THR A 366 -25.84 40.54 2.19
CA THR A 366 -26.14 41.91 1.81
C THR A 366 -26.14 42.06 0.28
N GLU A 367 -26.71 43.16 -0.26
CA GLU A 367 -26.70 43.42 -1.71
C GLU A 367 -25.29 43.45 -2.30
N ASP A 368 -24.31 43.98 -1.58
CA ASP A 368 -22.91 44.04 -2.04
C ASP A 368 -22.27 42.65 -2.07
N GLU A 369 -22.51 41.81 -1.05
CA GLU A 369 -22.03 40.42 -0.98
C GLU A 369 -22.66 39.58 -2.10
N ASP A 370 -23.97 39.71 -2.34
CA ASP A 370 -24.69 39.03 -3.41
C ASP A 370 -24.15 39.40 -4.80
N ASN A 371 -23.90 40.68 -5.07
CA ASN A 371 -23.35 41.17 -6.33
C ASN A 371 -21.93 40.62 -6.60
N VAL A 372 -21.10 40.53 -5.58
CA VAL A 372 -19.75 39.94 -5.71
C VAL A 372 -19.85 38.47 -6.10
N ILE A 373 -20.69 37.69 -5.43
CA ILE A 373 -20.80 36.24 -5.71
C ILE A 373 -21.39 35.99 -7.10
N ARG A 374 -22.40 36.73 -7.51
CA ARG A 374 -22.96 36.65 -8.88
C ARG A 374 -21.89 36.95 -9.94
N THR A 375 -21.02 37.92 -9.69
CA THR A 375 -19.95 38.30 -10.59
C THR A 375 -18.91 37.17 -10.72
N VAL A 376 -18.54 36.53 -9.62
CA VAL A 376 -17.58 35.41 -9.61
C VAL A 376 -18.14 34.19 -10.36
N ILE A 377 -19.36 33.77 -10.03
CA ILE A 377 -20.00 32.60 -10.63
C ILE A 377 -20.27 32.76 -12.13
N ASN A 378 -20.68 33.96 -12.55
CA ASN A 378 -20.92 34.25 -13.97
C ASN A 378 -19.61 34.45 -14.77
N GLY A 379 -18.54 34.95 -14.12
CA GLY A 379 -17.23 35.08 -14.74
C GLY A 379 -16.54 33.74 -15.04
N GLU A 380 -16.83 32.69 -14.28
CA GLU A 380 -16.34 31.33 -14.59
C GLU A 380 -17.11 30.67 -15.76
N LYS A 381 -18.36 31.04 -16.02
CA LYS A 381 -19.12 30.54 -17.19
C LYS A 381 -18.61 31.09 -18.53
N GLU A 382 -17.99 32.27 -18.57
CA GLU A 382 -17.41 32.87 -19.78
C GLU A 382 -16.00 32.32 -20.13
N VAL A 383 -15.34 31.60 -19.21
CA VAL A 383 -14.00 30.99 -19.42
C VAL A 383 -14.11 29.51 -19.82
N ALA A 384 -15.31 28.90 -19.70
CA ALA A 384 -15.57 27.49 -20.00
C ALA A 384 -16.32 27.25 -21.33
N GLU A 385 -16.64 28.30 -22.13
CA GLU A 385 -17.04 28.26 -23.54
C GLU A 385 -15.83 28.66 -24.45
#